data_78217300efa9959716261d097f8e9c9d
#
_entry.id   78217300efa9959716261d097f8e9c9d
#
_cell.length_a   1.000
_cell.length_b   1.000
_cell.length_c   1.000
_cell.angle_alpha   90.00
_cell.angle_beta   90.00
_cell.angle_gamma   90.00
#
_symmetry.space_group_name_H-M   'P 1'
#
loop_
_entity.id
_entity.type
_entity.pdbx_description
1 polymer ?
#
loop_
_entity_poly.entity_id
_entity_poly.type
_entity_poly.pdbx_seq_one_letter_code
_entity_poly.pdbx_strand_id
1 'polypeptide(L)'
;MLTVKNINQYYGGSHILRDVNLQASLGKVTVILGRNGVGKTTLLKSLMGLVPIKTGTIEFDGKPIQTTTPYERARSGIGFVPQGREIFARLTVEENMRMGLAYKPASTPIPPELYELFPVLKQMLKRRGGDLSGGQQQQLAIARALAAGPKLLILDEPTEGIQPSIIKDIGRVIRMLADRGNMAIVLVEQYYDFAQELADQYVVMERGAVKAQGDGANMEADGVRQMVAI
;
A
#
# COMPACT_ATOMS: atom_id res chain seq x y z
N MET A 1 6.86 -7.45 -12.17
CA MET A 1 5.83 -7.55 -11.11
C MET A 1 4.72 -6.54 -11.35
N LEU A 2 4.81 -5.28 -10.92
CA LEU A 2 3.91 -4.20 -11.34
C LEU A 2 4.65 -3.26 -12.30
N THR A 3 4.04 -2.94 -13.43
CA THR A 3 4.55 -1.95 -14.39
C THR A 3 3.43 -1.03 -14.82
N VAL A 4 3.65 0.26 -14.68
CA VAL A 4 2.71 1.32 -15.04
C VAL A 4 3.39 2.19 -16.09
N LYS A 5 2.72 2.41 -17.24
CA LYS A 5 3.28 3.19 -18.33
C LYS A 5 2.30 4.25 -18.82
N ASN A 6 2.74 5.50 -18.73
CA ASN A 6 2.09 6.70 -19.28
C ASN A 6 0.60 6.79 -18.90
N ILE A 7 0.26 6.47 -17.65
CA ILE A 7 -1.14 6.54 -17.24
C ILE A 7 -1.59 7.98 -17.08
N ASN A 8 -2.76 8.25 -17.63
CA ASN A 8 -3.47 9.52 -17.48
C ASN A 8 -4.85 9.26 -16.87
N GLN A 9 -5.19 10.04 -15.85
CA GLN A 9 -6.47 9.92 -15.16
C GLN A 9 -7.12 11.29 -15.00
N TYR A 10 -8.45 11.33 -15.10
CA TYR A 10 -9.24 12.55 -15.04
C TYR A 10 -10.44 12.36 -14.10
N TYR A 11 -10.79 13.41 -13.36
CA TYR A 11 -12.09 13.58 -12.73
C TYR A 11 -12.84 14.68 -13.49
N GLY A 12 -13.84 14.28 -14.28
CA GLY A 12 -14.50 15.22 -15.20
C GLY A 12 -13.48 15.87 -16.15
N GLY A 13 -13.38 17.19 -16.13
CA GLY A 13 -12.40 17.94 -16.91
C GLY A 13 -11.01 18.08 -16.27
N SER A 14 -10.86 17.69 -15.00
CA SER A 14 -9.60 17.88 -14.25
C SER A 14 -8.62 16.74 -14.51
N HIS A 15 -7.46 17.05 -15.10
CA HIS A 15 -6.37 16.10 -15.35
C HIS A 15 -5.55 15.89 -14.08
N ILE A 16 -5.71 14.76 -13.43
CA ILE A 16 -5.12 14.46 -12.11
C ILE A 16 -3.80 13.71 -12.24
N LEU A 17 -3.74 12.64 -13.04
CA LEU A 17 -2.49 11.92 -13.31
C LEU A 17 -2.04 12.20 -14.73
N ARG A 18 -0.75 12.53 -14.89
CA ARG A 18 -0.15 13.02 -16.13
C ARG A 18 1.05 12.18 -16.51
N ASP A 19 0.89 11.28 -17.47
CA ASP A 19 1.93 10.40 -18.01
C ASP A 19 2.75 9.68 -16.92
N VAL A 20 2.07 9.21 -15.86
CA VAL A 20 2.73 8.58 -14.72
C VAL A 20 3.30 7.24 -15.10
N ASN A 21 4.58 7.05 -14.79
CA ASN A 21 5.31 5.79 -14.95
C ASN A 21 5.77 5.32 -13.57
N LEU A 22 5.60 4.02 -13.28
CA LEU A 22 5.96 3.40 -12.01
C LEU A 22 6.33 1.95 -12.22
N GLN A 23 7.32 1.46 -11.48
CA GLN A 23 7.63 0.05 -11.39
C GLN A 23 7.72 -0.39 -9.93
N ALA A 24 7.26 -1.62 -9.64
CA ALA A 24 7.48 -2.24 -8.34
C ALA A 24 7.90 -3.69 -8.55
N SER A 25 9.01 -4.08 -7.95
CA SER A 25 9.66 -5.37 -8.12
C SER A 25 9.52 -6.23 -6.86
N LEU A 26 9.53 -7.56 -7.03
CA LEU A 26 9.56 -8.49 -5.91
C LEU A 26 10.77 -8.23 -5.01
N GLY A 27 10.58 -8.35 -3.70
CA GLY A 27 11.63 -8.14 -2.72
C GLY A 27 12.02 -6.67 -2.52
N LYS A 28 11.25 -5.73 -3.07
CA LYS A 28 11.55 -4.31 -3.02
C LYS A 28 10.40 -3.48 -2.46
N VAL A 29 10.75 -2.42 -1.73
CA VAL A 29 9.85 -1.37 -1.30
C VAL A 29 10.03 -0.17 -2.25
N THR A 30 8.99 0.12 -3.03
CA THR A 30 8.93 1.33 -3.86
C THR A 30 8.12 2.38 -3.11
N VAL A 31 8.78 3.45 -2.68
CA VAL A 31 8.12 4.55 -1.95
C VAL A 31 7.64 5.61 -2.92
N ILE A 32 6.42 6.08 -2.73
CA ILE A 32 5.85 7.21 -3.47
C ILE A 32 5.69 8.38 -2.50
N LEU A 33 6.42 9.44 -2.75
CA LEU A 33 6.44 10.67 -1.96
C LEU A 33 5.81 11.82 -2.71
N GLY A 34 5.33 12.81 -1.98
CA GLY A 34 4.78 14.05 -2.52
C GLY A 34 3.79 14.70 -1.56
N ARG A 35 3.53 15.97 -1.78
CA ARG A 35 2.60 16.77 -0.96
C ARG A 35 1.16 16.27 -1.06
N ASN A 36 0.31 16.77 -0.18
CA ASN A 36 -1.12 16.51 -0.27
C ASN A 36 -1.70 17.08 -1.57
N GLY A 37 -2.64 16.34 -2.18
CA GLY A 37 -3.31 16.77 -3.40
C GLY A 37 -2.51 16.56 -4.70
N VAL A 38 -1.28 16.02 -4.68
CA VAL A 38 -0.49 15.82 -5.91
C VAL A 38 -0.93 14.61 -6.74
N GLY A 39 -1.89 13.78 -6.26
CA GLY A 39 -2.42 12.65 -7.01
C GLY A 39 -2.01 11.26 -6.49
N LYS A 40 -1.29 11.13 -5.37
CA LYS A 40 -0.85 9.85 -4.81
C LYS A 40 -2.00 8.85 -4.61
N THR A 41 -3.02 9.23 -3.85
CA THR A 41 -4.20 8.39 -3.61
C THR A 41 -4.98 8.08 -4.89
N THR A 42 -5.02 9.01 -5.86
CA THR A 42 -5.62 8.76 -7.18
C THR A 42 -4.84 7.70 -7.94
N LEU A 43 -3.50 7.74 -7.88
CA LEU A 43 -2.64 6.70 -8.45
C LEU A 43 -2.98 5.34 -7.83
N LEU A 44 -3.01 5.23 -6.50
CA LEU A 44 -3.34 3.96 -5.84
C LEU A 44 -4.75 3.47 -6.19
N LYS A 45 -5.75 4.36 -6.22
CA LYS A 45 -7.11 4.02 -6.65
C LYS A 45 -7.14 3.52 -8.10
N SER A 46 -6.32 4.10 -8.99
CA SER A 46 -6.19 3.63 -10.37
C SER A 46 -5.51 2.25 -10.43
N LEU A 47 -4.48 1.99 -9.62
CA LEU A 47 -3.84 0.68 -9.50
C LEU A 47 -4.81 -0.38 -8.98
N MET A 48 -5.73 -0.02 -8.11
CA MET A 48 -6.78 -0.91 -7.58
C MET A 48 -8.00 -1.04 -8.48
N GLY A 49 -8.10 -0.27 -9.57
CA GLY A 49 -9.27 -0.26 -10.46
C GLY A 49 -10.52 0.41 -9.86
N LEU A 50 -10.35 1.13 -8.75
CA LEU A 50 -11.43 1.93 -8.13
C LEU A 50 -11.74 3.19 -8.93
N VAL A 51 -10.75 3.66 -9.69
CA VAL A 51 -10.87 4.80 -10.61
C VAL A 51 -10.27 4.39 -11.95
N PRO A 52 -11.00 4.55 -13.08
CA PRO A 52 -10.48 4.19 -14.39
C PRO A 52 -9.40 5.18 -14.84
N ILE A 53 -8.40 4.67 -15.53
CA ILE A 53 -7.45 5.48 -16.29
C ILE A 53 -8.03 5.79 -17.68
N LYS A 54 -7.65 6.93 -18.28
CA LYS A 54 -8.09 7.30 -19.62
C LYS A 54 -7.15 6.73 -20.70
N THR A 55 -5.85 6.77 -20.43
CA THR A 55 -4.82 6.25 -21.33
C THR A 55 -3.69 5.63 -20.54
N GLY A 56 -2.82 4.89 -21.21
CA GLY A 56 -1.70 4.18 -20.60
C GLY A 56 -2.01 2.73 -20.30
N THR A 57 -1.06 2.03 -19.69
CA THR A 57 -1.17 0.61 -19.35
C THR A 57 -0.76 0.35 -17.89
N ILE A 58 -1.44 -0.62 -17.27
CA ILE A 58 -1.09 -1.17 -15.97
C ILE A 58 -0.94 -2.68 -16.15
N GLU A 59 0.24 -3.20 -15.90
CA GLU A 59 0.55 -4.63 -15.99
C GLU A 59 0.92 -5.18 -14.61
N PHE A 60 0.33 -6.31 -14.25
CA PHE A 60 0.65 -7.06 -13.04
C PHE A 60 0.97 -8.50 -13.38
N ASP A 61 2.16 -8.98 -12.98
CA ASP A 61 2.70 -10.30 -13.35
C ASP A 61 2.66 -10.55 -14.88
N GLY A 62 2.99 -9.53 -15.68
CA GLY A 62 3.01 -9.60 -17.13
C GLY A 62 1.63 -9.60 -17.79
N LYS A 63 0.56 -9.40 -17.02
CA LYS A 63 -0.82 -9.34 -17.55
C LYS A 63 -1.37 -7.92 -17.45
N PRO A 64 -2.02 -7.41 -18.51
CA PRO A 64 -2.70 -6.11 -18.45
C PRO A 64 -3.90 -6.19 -17.51
N ILE A 65 -4.02 -5.21 -16.60
CA ILE A 65 -5.09 -5.15 -15.61
C ILE A 65 -5.91 -3.86 -15.65
N GLN A 66 -5.63 -2.93 -16.55
CA GLN A 66 -6.31 -1.62 -16.58
C GLN A 66 -7.83 -1.71 -16.78
N THR A 67 -8.33 -2.79 -17.36
CA THR A 67 -9.77 -3.04 -17.57
C THR A 67 -10.39 -4.00 -16.56
N THR A 68 -9.59 -4.59 -15.66
CA THR A 68 -10.08 -5.53 -14.66
C THR A 68 -10.71 -4.79 -13.48
N THR A 69 -11.69 -5.43 -12.85
CA THR A 69 -12.38 -4.92 -11.66
C THR A 69 -11.48 -4.96 -10.43
N PRO A 70 -11.78 -4.17 -9.38
CA PRO A 70 -11.06 -4.24 -8.10
C PRO A 70 -11.03 -5.65 -7.49
N TYR A 71 -12.13 -6.38 -7.62
CA TYR A 71 -12.25 -7.76 -7.17
C TYR A 71 -11.28 -8.71 -7.88
N GLU A 72 -11.18 -8.60 -9.21
CA GLU A 72 -10.25 -9.40 -10.00
C GLU A 72 -8.80 -9.08 -9.65
N ARG A 73 -8.47 -7.81 -9.42
CA ARG A 73 -7.13 -7.38 -8.97
C ARG A 73 -6.79 -7.94 -7.60
N ALA A 74 -7.71 -7.89 -6.65
CA ALA A 74 -7.51 -8.50 -5.33
C ALA A 74 -7.27 -10.02 -5.45
N ARG A 75 -8.07 -10.73 -6.26
CA ARG A 75 -7.89 -12.17 -6.52
C ARG A 75 -6.60 -12.52 -7.24
N SER A 76 -6.06 -11.61 -8.04
CA SER A 76 -4.77 -11.83 -8.73
C SER A 76 -3.57 -11.71 -7.79
N GLY A 77 -3.78 -11.23 -6.55
CA GLY A 77 -2.75 -11.12 -5.52
C GLY A 77 -2.30 -9.68 -5.21
N ILE A 78 -3.19 -8.70 -5.39
CA ILE A 78 -2.93 -7.32 -4.95
C ILE A 78 -3.65 -7.07 -3.63
N GLY A 79 -2.89 -6.81 -2.56
CA GLY A 79 -3.40 -6.36 -1.26
C GLY A 79 -3.34 -4.84 -1.17
N PHE A 80 -4.37 -4.23 -0.58
CA PHE A 80 -4.45 -2.77 -0.44
C PHE A 80 -4.88 -2.36 0.97
N VAL A 81 -4.15 -1.44 1.55
CA VAL A 81 -4.49 -0.77 2.81
C VAL A 81 -4.67 0.72 2.49
N PRO A 82 -5.91 1.20 2.42
CA PRO A 82 -6.19 2.61 2.13
C PRO A 82 -5.86 3.51 3.31
N GLN A 83 -5.71 4.82 3.03
CA GLN A 83 -5.66 5.85 4.05
C GLN A 83 -6.91 5.75 4.95
N GLY A 84 -6.74 5.97 6.26
CA GLY A 84 -7.84 5.86 7.23
C GLY A 84 -8.17 4.42 7.63
N ARG A 85 -7.35 3.42 7.20
CA ARG A 85 -7.40 2.00 7.65
C ARG A 85 -8.59 1.21 7.13
N GLU A 86 -9.79 1.81 7.06
CA GLU A 86 -11.07 1.22 6.60
C GLU A 86 -11.33 -0.18 7.18
N ILE A 87 -11.12 -0.34 8.50
CA ILE A 87 -11.46 -1.57 9.20
C ILE A 87 -12.98 -1.65 9.41
N PHE A 88 -13.51 -2.85 9.55
CA PHE A 88 -14.91 -3.07 9.91
C PHE A 88 -15.07 -2.91 11.41
N ALA A 89 -15.46 -1.71 11.86
CA ALA A 89 -15.50 -1.34 13.27
C ALA A 89 -16.42 -2.24 14.14
N ARG A 90 -17.50 -2.78 13.57
CA ARG A 90 -18.47 -3.65 14.27
C ARG A 90 -18.06 -5.13 14.31
N LEU A 91 -17.15 -5.55 13.42
CA LEU A 91 -16.62 -6.88 13.40
C LEU A 91 -15.48 -7.02 14.40
N THR A 92 -15.29 -8.24 14.92
CA THR A 92 -14.15 -8.58 15.75
C THR A 92 -12.83 -8.55 14.96
N VAL A 93 -11.69 -8.58 15.64
CA VAL A 93 -10.36 -8.68 15.03
C VAL A 93 -10.29 -9.92 14.13
N GLU A 94 -10.75 -11.09 14.63
CA GLU A 94 -10.75 -12.32 13.85
C GLU A 94 -11.62 -12.19 12.59
N GLU A 95 -12.84 -11.67 12.71
CA GLU A 95 -13.73 -11.47 11.57
C GLU A 95 -13.16 -10.49 10.55
N ASN A 96 -12.53 -9.38 11.00
CA ASN A 96 -11.82 -8.46 10.11
C ASN A 96 -10.73 -9.17 9.29
N MET A 97 -9.92 -10.02 9.93
CA MET A 97 -8.88 -10.79 9.23
C MET A 97 -9.49 -11.80 8.26
N ARG A 98 -10.60 -12.44 8.62
CA ARG A 98 -11.34 -13.34 7.72
C ARG A 98 -11.91 -12.64 6.49
N MET A 99 -12.26 -11.34 6.58
CA MET A 99 -12.67 -10.56 5.40
C MET A 99 -11.57 -10.48 4.34
N GLY A 100 -10.29 -10.52 4.73
CA GLY A 100 -9.18 -10.64 3.78
C GLY A 100 -9.16 -11.96 3.01
N LEU A 101 -9.85 -13.00 3.50
CA LEU A 101 -9.98 -14.32 2.87
C LEU A 101 -11.31 -14.50 2.12
N ALA A 102 -12.13 -13.45 1.95
CA ALA A 102 -13.51 -13.55 1.46
C ALA A 102 -13.66 -14.27 0.11
N TYR A 103 -12.63 -14.28 -0.74
CA TYR A 103 -12.64 -14.98 -2.03
C TYR A 103 -12.02 -16.40 -1.97
N LYS A 104 -11.56 -16.82 -0.81
CA LYS A 104 -11.03 -18.18 -0.55
C LYS A 104 -12.15 -19.08 0.01
N PRO A 105 -11.99 -20.42 0.00
CA PRO A 105 -12.93 -21.31 0.67
C PRO A 105 -13.15 -20.91 2.13
N ALA A 106 -14.39 -21.00 2.62
CA ALA A 106 -14.75 -20.60 4.00
C ALA A 106 -13.93 -21.35 5.08
N SER A 107 -13.45 -22.56 4.78
CA SER A 107 -12.57 -23.35 5.64
C SER A 107 -11.12 -22.88 5.68
N THR A 108 -10.73 -21.91 4.84
CA THR A 108 -9.35 -21.41 4.82
C THR A 108 -9.00 -20.79 6.17
N PRO A 109 -7.96 -21.28 6.87
CA PRO A 109 -7.56 -20.69 8.15
C PRO A 109 -6.89 -19.31 7.93
N ILE A 110 -6.99 -18.47 8.94
CA ILE A 110 -6.17 -17.27 9.01
C ILE A 110 -4.71 -17.72 9.15
N PRO A 111 -3.78 -17.23 8.29
CA PRO A 111 -2.38 -17.62 8.38
C PRO A 111 -1.79 -17.35 9.77
N PRO A 112 -1.23 -18.35 10.48
CA PRO A 112 -0.67 -18.18 11.83
C PRO A 112 0.42 -17.13 11.90
N GLU A 113 1.16 -16.96 10.82
CA GLU A 113 2.22 -15.96 10.67
C GLU A 113 1.74 -14.51 10.93
N LEU A 114 0.47 -14.18 10.66
CA LEU A 114 -0.07 -12.86 10.95
C LEU A 114 -0.08 -12.54 12.44
N TYR A 115 -0.17 -13.56 13.29
CA TYR A 115 -0.08 -13.41 14.74
C TYR A 115 1.37 -13.29 15.24
N GLU A 116 2.33 -13.73 14.43
CA GLU A 116 3.76 -13.51 14.70
C GLU A 116 4.18 -12.09 14.30
N LEU A 117 3.66 -11.62 13.15
CA LEU A 117 3.89 -10.25 12.68
C LEU A 117 3.23 -9.21 13.58
N PHE A 118 2.03 -9.51 14.09
CA PHE A 118 1.23 -8.61 14.92
C PHE A 118 0.70 -9.31 16.18
N PRO A 119 1.56 -9.59 17.19
CA PRO A 119 1.17 -10.38 18.38
C PRO A 119 -0.02 -9.81 19.15
N VAL A 120 -0.18 -8.49 19.14
CA VAL A 120 -1.30 -7.81 19.81
C VAL A 120 -2.66 -8.25 19.27
N LEU A 121 -2.77 -8.56 17.97
CA LEU A 121 -4.03 -9.01 17.37
C LEU A 121 -4.45 -10.39 17.90
N LYS A 122 -3.49 -11.26 18.16
CA LYS A 122 -3.76 -12.60 18.76
C LYS A 122 -4.42 -12.48 20.13
N GLN A 123 -4.01 -11.49 20.92
CA GLN A 123 -4.56 -11.25 22.26
C GLN A 123 -5.97 -10.65 22.22
N MET A 124 -6.36 -10.06 21.07
CA MET A 124 -7.58 -9.28 20.93
C MET A 124 -8.59 -9.87 19.94
N LEU A 125 -8.47 -11.14 19.57
CA LEU A 125 -9.26 -11.77 18.49
C LEU A 125 -10.78 -11.56 18.60
N LYS A 126 -11.32 -11.57 19.81
CA LYS A 126 -12.76 -11.40 20.08
C LYS A 126 -13.17 -9.93 20.29
N ARG A 127 -12.21 -9.01 20.33
CA ARG A 127 -12.49 -7.59 20.51
C ARG A 127 -12.96 -6.96 19.19
N ARG A 128 -13.91 -6.02 19.24
CA ARG A 128 -14.36 -5.29 18.05
C ARG A 128 -13.25 -4.41 17.49
N GLY A 129 -13.16 -4.31 16.18
CA GLY A 129 -12.17 -3.46 15.52
C GLY A 129 -12.27 -1.99 15.93
N GLY A 130 -13.50 -1.48 16.14
CA GLY A 130 -13.74 -0.12 16.57
C GLY A 130 -13.22 0.21 17.98
N ASP A 131 -13.02 -0.80 18.85
CA ASP A 131 -12.54 -0.63 20.21
C ASP A 131 -10.99 -0.65 20.32
N LEU A 132 -10.30 -0.82 19.19
CA LEU A 132 -8.85 -0.82 19.10
C LEU A 132 -8.29 0.61 19.04
N SER A 133 -7.07 0.80 19.55
CA SER A 133 -6.34 2.05 19.31
C SER A 133 -6.02 2.24 17.83
N GLY A 134 -5.74 3.48 17.40
CA GLY A 134 -5.41 3.77 16.01
C GLY A 134 -4.27 2.91 15.45
N GLY A 135 -3.20 2.70 16.23
CA GLY A 135 -2.10 1.83 15.82
C GLY A 135 -2.49 0.35 15.71
N GLN A 136 -3.34 -0.15 16.62
CA GLN A 136 -3.86 -1.52 16.54
C GLN A 136 -4.79 -1.70 15.35
N GLN A 137 -5.60 -0.70 15.02
CA GLN A 137 -6.43 -0.70 13.81
C GLN A 137 -5.59 -0.74 12.54
N GLN A 138 -4.46 -0.02 12.52
CA GLN A 138 -3.53 -0.05 11.39
C GLN A 138 -2.89 -1.43 11.22
N GLN A 139 -2.43 -2.04 12.31
CA GLN A 139 -1.91 -3.40 12.30
C GLN A 139 -2.98 -4.39 11.81
N LEU A 140 -4.23 -4.23 12.24
CA LEU A 140 -5.36 -5.05 11.77
C LEU A 140 -5.64 -4.86 10.28
N ALA A 141 -5.59 -3.63 9.77
CA ALA A 141 -5.78 -3.35 8.34
C ALA A 141 -4.69 -4.00 7.49
N ILE A 142 -3.43 -3.94 7.93
CA ILE A 142 -2.30 -4.60 7.25
C ILE A 142 -2.46 -6.12 7.33
N ALA A 143 -2.76 -6.69 8.50
CA ALA A 143 -2.98 -8.12 8.67
C ALA A 143 -4.11 -8.64 7.79
N ARG A 144 -5.22 -7.91 7.68
CA ARG A 144 -6.34 -8.23 6.77
C ARG A 144 -5.90 -8.26 5.31
N ALA A 145 -5.12 -7.28 4.86
CA ALA A 145 -4.60 -7.25 3.49
C ALA A 145 -3.63 -8.41 3.21
N LEU A 146 -2.82 -8.79 4.21
CA LEU A 146 -1.87 -9.90 4.11
C LEU A 146 -2.53 -11.28 4.18
N ALA A 147 -3.73 -11.40 4.76
CA ALA A 147 -4.38 -12.69 4.99
C ALA A 147 -4.54 -13.53 3.72
N ALA A 148 -4.76 -12.89 2.58
CA ALA A 148 -4.88 -13.56 1.28
C ALA A 148 -3.56 -14.02 0.67
N GLY A 149 -2.41 -13.65 1.22
CA GLY A 149 -1.09 -13.92 0.68
C GLY A 149 -0.80 -13.13 -0.62
N PRO A 150 -0.89 -11.79 -0.59
CA PRO A 150 -0.68 -11.00 -1.80
C PRO A 150 0.76 -11.06 -2.28
N LYS A 151 0.96 -10.88 -3.60
CA LYS A 151 2.28 -10.70 -4.22
C LYS A 151 2.67 -9.22 -4.30
N LEU A 152 1.69 -8.33 -4.27
CA LEU A 152 1.86 -6.89 -4.22
C LEU A 152 1.05 -6.34 -3.04
N LEU A 153 1.70 -5.65 -2.13
CA LEU A 153 1.06 -4.93 -1.03
C LEU A 153 1.16 -3.43 -1.30
N ILE A 154 0.02 -2.76 -1.31
CA ILE A 154 -0.08 -1.31 -1.47
C ILE A 154 -0.54 -0.71 -0.13
N LEU A 155 0.23 0.24 0.39
CA LEU A 155 -0.02 0.94 1.66
C LEU A 155 -0.15 2.44 1.40
N ASP A 156 -1.28 3.03 1.78
CA ASP A 156 -1.55 4.46 1.63
C ASP A 156 -1.45 5.16 3.00
N GLU A 157 -0.36 5.88 3.23
CA GLU A 157 -0.03 6.65 4.44
C GLU A 157 -0.24 5.86 5.75
N PRO A 158 0.42 4.69 5.90
CA PRO A 158 0.17 3.80 7.03
C PRO A 158 0.62 4.36 8.38
N THR A 159 1.38 5.46 8.41
CA THR A 159 1.88 6.08 9.64
C THR A 159 0.98 7.19 10.18
N GLU A 160 -0.04 7.61 9.40
CA GLU A 160 -0.88 8.75 9.77
C GLU A 160 -1.62 8.55 11.10
N GLY A 161 -1.44 9.49 12.04
CA GLY A 161 -2.12 9.49 13.33
C GLY A 161 -1.73 8.31 14.24
N ILE A 162 -0.51 7.78 14.11
CA ILE A 162 -0.02 6.62 14.85
C ILE A 162 1.17 7.00 15.74
N GLN A 163 1.26 6.34 16.89
CA GLN A 163 2.37 6.54 17.84
C GLN A 163 3.70 6.02 17.27
N PRO A 164 4.84 6.70 17.56
CA PRO A 164 6.15 6.35 17.02
C PRO A 164 6.59 4.90 17.23
N SER A 165 6.22 4.30 18.38
CA SER A 165 6.55 2.89 18.67
C SER A 165 5.87 1.93 17.68
N ILE A 166 4.61 2.19 17.35
CA ILE A 166 3.86 1.37 16.39
C ILE A 166 4.35 1.61 14.96
N ILE A 167 4.75 2.84 14.62
CA ILE A 167 5.37 3.15 13.31
C ILE A 167 6.61 2.29 13.11
N LYS A 168 7.48 2.19 14.11
CA LYS A 168 8.67 1.32 14.07
C LYS A 168 8.32 -0.16 13.87
N ASP A 169 7.28 -0.65 14.56
CA ASP A 169 6.83 -2.03 14.41
C ASP A 169 6.30 -2.29 12.98
N ILE A 170 5.52 -1.36 12.41
CA ILE A 170 5.03 -1.44 11.03
C ILE A 170 6.21 -1.43 10.04
N GLY A 171 7.18 -0.53 10.23
CA GLY A 171 8.38 -0.45 9.39
C GLY A 171 9.17 -1.77 9.39
N ARG A 172 9.38 -2.35 10.57
CA ARG A 172 10.02 -3.66 10.71
C ARG A 172 9.27 -4.76 9.94
N VAL A 173 7.94 -4.79 10.03
CA VAL A 173 7.12 -5.76 9.30
C VAL A 173 7.23 -5.55 7.80
N ILE A 174 7.14 -4.31 7.31
CA ILE A 174 7.30 -3.98 5.89
C ILE A 174 8.66 -4.46 5.37
N ARG A 175 9.74 -4.16 6.09
CA ARG A 175 11.08 -4.57 5.67
C ARG A 175 11.23 -6.10 5.65
N MET A 176 10.75 -6.78 6.71
CA MET A 176 10.76 -8.24 6.79
C MET A 176 9.99 -8.89 5.63
N LEU A 177 8.84 -8.36 5.25
CA LEU A 177 8.04 -8.88 4.13
C LEU A 177 8.77 -8.69 2.80
N ALA A 178 9.42 -7.55 2.58
CA ALA A 178 10.21 -7.30 1.38
C ALA A 178 11.42 -8.23 1.30
N ASP A 179 12.17 -8.40 2.40
CA ASP A 179 13.40 -9.23 2.47
C ASP A 179 13.16 -10.71 2.16
N ARG A 180 11.92 -11.20 2.29
CA ARG A 180 11.54 -12.55 1.85
C ARG A 180 11.59 -12.73 0.32
N GLY A 181 11.62 -11.67 -0.44
CA GLY A 181 11.80 -11.70 -1.89
C GLY A 181 10.57 -12.12 -2.71
N ASN A 182 9.46 -12.48 -2.07
CA ASN A 182 8.25 -13.00 -2.73
C ASN A 182 7.09 -12.00 -2.83
N MET A 183 7.28 -10.78 -2.32
CA MET A 183 6.30 -9.70 -2.33
C MET A 183 6.94 -8.40 -2.82
N ALA A 184 6.22 -7.64 -3.65
CA ALA A 184 6.52 -6.25 -3.94
C ALA A 184 5.71 -5.35 -3.00
N ILE A 185 6.28 -4.23 -2.56
CA ILE A 185 5.56 -3.29 -1.70
C ILE A 185 5.59 -1.91 -2.34
N VAL A 186 4.41 -1.31 -2.48
CA VAL A 186 4.25 0.11 -2.84
C VAL A 186 3.78 0.85 -1.60
N LEU A 187 4.60 1.78 -1.13
CA LEU A 187 4.36 2.55 0.07
C LEU A 187 4.19 4.03 -0.29
N VAL A 188 3.00 4.57 -0.10
CA VAL A 188 2.77 6.01 -0.19
C VAL A 188 2.95 6.62 1.18
N GLU A 189 3.77 7.67 1.27
CA GLU A 189 4.05 8.35 2.53
C GLU A 189 4.30 9.85 2.36
N GLN A 190 4.09 10.58 3.45
CA GLN A 190 4.50 11.97 3.61
C GLN A 190 5.65 12.11 4.63
N TYR A 191 5.76 11.16 5.55
CA TYR A 191 6.80 11.11 6.55
C TYR A 191 8.12 10.63 5.92
N TYR A 192 8.95 11.60 5.52
CA TYR A 192 10.17 11.37 4.74
C TYR A 192 11.13 10.39 5.43
N ASP A 193 11.40 10.56 6.72
CA ASP A 193 12.39 9.72 7.42
C ASP A 193 11.97 8.25 7.46
N PHE A 194 10.69 7.98 7.67
CA PHE A 194 10.15 6.62 7.60
C PHE A 194 10.22 6.03 6.18
N ALA A 195 9.91 6.85 5.19
CA ALA A 195 10.00 6.44 3.79
C ALA A 195 11.44 6.13 3.38
N GLN A 196 12.39 6.99 3.76
CA GLN A 196 13.82 6.83 3.47
C GLN A 196 14.39 5.56 4.11
N GLU A 197 14.01 5.25 5.35
CA GLU A 197 14.46 4.04 6.07
C GLU A 197 14.07 2.75 5.33
N LEU A 198 12.93 2.76 4.63
CA LEU A 198 12.36 1.57 3.99
C LEU A 198 12.63 1.48 2.48
N ALA A 199 12.95 2.59 1.82
CA ALA A 199 12.98 2.67 0.36
C ALA A 199 14.11 1.84 -0.25
N ASP A 200 13.78 0.89 -1.11
CA ASP A 200 14.70 0.35 -2.11
C ASP A 200 14.67 1.20 -3.39
N GLN A 201 13.50 1.76 -3.72
CA GLN A 201 13.27 2.68 -4.83
C GLN A 201 12.35 3.81 -4.37
N TYR A 202 12.51 5.00 -4.95
CA TYR A 202 11.64 6.12 -4.66
C TYR A 202 11.06 6.73 -5.93
N VAL A 203 9.88 7.33 -5.78
CA VAL A 203 9.19 8.14 -6.78
C VAL A 203 8.66 9.39 -6.09
N VAL A 204 9.00 10.57 -6.58
CA VAL A 204 8.45 11.84 -6.11
C VAL A 204 7.39 12.31 -7.09
N MET A 205 6.18 12.53 -6.59
CA MET A 205 5.07 13.08 -7.37
C MET A 205 4.89 14.57 -7.12
N GLU A 206 4.70 15.33 -8.18
CA GLU A 206 4.31 16.73 -8.15
C GLU A 206 3.27 17.02 -9.22
N ARG A 207 2.15 17.66 -8.85
CA ARG A 207 1.08 18.09 -9.78
C ARG A 207 0.60 16.99 -10.74
N GLY A 208 0.50 15.78 -10.24
CA GLY A 208 0.00 14.62 -10.99
C GLY A 208 1.03 13.91 -11.87
N ALA A 209 2.27 14.35 -11.89
CA ALA A 209 3.36 13.75 -12.66
C ALA A 209 4.47 13.22 -11.76
N VAL A 210 5.32 12.34 -12.27
CA VAL A 210 6.57 11.93 -11.63
C VAL A 210 7.61 13.02 -11.88
N LYS A 211 8.09 13.63 -10.79
CA LYS A 211 9.13 14.69 -10.83
C LYS A 211 10.54 14.11 -10.76
N ALA A 212 10.73 13.10 -9.91
CA ALA A 212 11.99 12.40 -9.72
C ALA A 212 11.74 10.95 -9.34
N GLN A 213 12.66 10.08 -9.68
CA GLN A 213 12.66 8.68 -9.26
C GLN A 213 14.09 8.14 -9.26
N GLY A 214 14.37 7.14 -8.43
CA GLY A 214 15.69 6.57 -8.32
C GLY A 214 15.78 5.47 -7.25
N ASP A 215 17.01 5.08 -6.95
CA ASP A 215 17.29 4.12 -5.88
C ASP A 215 17.15 4.78 -4.51
N GLY A 216 16.58 4.07 -3.55
CA GLY A 216 16.35 4.56 -2.19
C GLY A 216 17.63 5.08 -1.51
N ALA A 217 18.76 4.43 -1.75
CA ALA A 217 20.05 4.84 -1.22
C ALA A 217 20.48 6.26 -1.65
N ASN A 218 19.95 6.76 -2.77
CA ASN A 218 20.32 8.07 -3.32
C ASN A 218 19.36 9.20 -2.90
N MET A 219 18.30 8.92 -2.15
CA MET A 219 17.27 9.91 -1.81
C MET A 219 17.81 11.22 -1.21
N GLU A 220 18.84 11.13 -0.38
CA GLU A 220 19.45 12.32 0.24
C GLU A 220 20.29 13.11 -0.77
N ALA A 221 21.14 12.41 -1.55
CA ALA A 221 21.97 13.02 -2.58
C ALA A 221 21.15 13.65 -3.70
N ASP A 222 20.03 13.06 -4.05
CA ASP A 222 19.08 13.55 -5.05
C ASP A 222 18.20 14.72 -4.53
N GLY A 223 18.35 15.10 -3.26
CA GLY A 223 17.61 16.22 -2.66
C GLY A 223 16.12 15.94 -2.49
N VAL A 224 15.71 14.68 -2.35
CA VAL A 224 14.29 14.30 -2.25
C VAL A 224 13.60 14.96 -1.07
N ARG A 225 14.30 15.13 0.08
CA ARG A 225 13.76 15.82 1.25
C ARG A 225 13.27 17.22 0.92
N GLN A 226 14.05 17.99 0.13
CA GLN A 226 13.69 19.36 -0.27
C GLN A 226 12.52 19.36 -1.26
N MET A 227 12.40 18.35 -2.12
CA MET A 227 11.29 18.24 -3.08
C MET A 227 9.95 18.00 -2.39
N VAL A 228 9.94 17.33 -1.23
CA VAL A 228 8.71 17.00 -0.48
C VAL A 228 8.47 17.90 0.73
N ALA A 229 9.47 18.68 1.15
CA ALA A 229 9.33 19.65 2.23
C ALA A 229 8.23 20.70 1.92
N ILE A 230 7.54 21.11 2.97
CA ILE A 230 6.45 22.11 2.90
C ILE A 230 7.03 23.50 2.76
#